data_64ae00600bfe9b81f1d15b4af7ffc43a
#
_entry.id   64ae00600bfe9b81f1d15b4af7ffc43a
#
_cell.length_a   1.000
_cell.length_b   1.000
_cell.length_c   1.000
_cell.angle_alpha   90.00
_cell.angle_beta   90.00
_cell.angle_gamma   90.00
#
_symmetry.space_group_name_H-M   'P 1'
#
loop_
_entity.id
_entity.type
_entity.pdbx_description
1 polymer ?
#
loop_
_entity_poly.entity_id
_entity_poly.type
_entity_poly.pdbx_seq_one_letter_code
_entity_poly.pdbx_strand_id
1 'polypeptide(L)'
;MALEINDENFEEIVLKSNQPVLVDFWAAWCGPCRMVGPIIDEISNDYDGKAVVGKVDIDSNQQYAAQFGVRNIPTVLVFKDGELVDRKVGVSSKNDYAEAIDKLI
;
A
#
# COMPACT_ATOMS: atom_id res chain seq x y z
N MET A 1 -0.80 12.83 3.67
CA MET A 1 -0.93 11.56 4.40
C MET A 1 -1.53 10.48 3.52
N ALA A 2 -1.15 9.25 3.74
CA ALA A 2 -1.73 8.12 3.02
C ALA A 2 -3.23 7.98 3.32
N LEU A 3 -3.99 7.51 2.33
CA LEU A 3 -5.41 7.27 2.48
C LEU A 3 -5.66 6.10 3.42
N GLU A 4 -6.74 6.17 4.16
CA GLU A 4 -7.22 5.03 4.95
C GLU A 4 -8.08 4.15 4.04
N ILE A 5 -7.60 2.92 3.79
CA ILE A 5 -8.29 1.96 2.93
C ILE A 5 -8.86 0.85 3.81
N ASN A 6 -10.10 0.49 3.56
CA ASN A 6 -10.81 -0.53 4.31
C ASN A 6 -11.45 -1.55 3.36
N ASP A 7 -12.10 -2.58 3.92
CA ASP A 7 -12.73 -3.62 3.13
C ASP A 7 -13.83 -3.08 2.22
N GLU A 8 -14.50 -2.00 2.62
CA GLU A 8 -15.61 -1.42 1.87
C GLU A 8 -15.16 -0.54 0.71
N ASN A 9 -13.99 0.12 0.82
CA ASN A 9 -13.53 1.06 -0.22
C ASN A 9 -12.37 0.54 -1.06
N PHE A 10 -11.82 -0.64 -0.74
CA PHE A 10 -10.65 -1.18 -1.44
C PHE A 10 -10.90 -1.35 -2.95
N GLU A 11 -12.01 -1.94 -3.32
CA GLU A 11 -12.32 -2.17 -4.73
C GLU A 11 -12.33 -0.85 -5.52
N GLU A 12 -13.01 0.16 -5.00
CA GLU A 12 -13.14 1.44 -5.69
C GLU A 12 -11.81 2.19 -5.75
N ILE A 13 -11.09 2.25 -4.64
CA ILE A 13 -9.85 3.03 -4.56
C ILE A 13 -8.69 2.33 -5.24
N VAL A 14 -8.58 1.01 -5.09
CA VAL A 14 -7.41 0.25 -5.55
C VAL A 14 -7.67 -0.44 -6.88
N LEU A 15 -8.74 -1.25 -6.97
CA LEU A 15 -8.93 -2.12 -8.12
C LEU A 15 -9.51 -1.39 -9.33
N LYS A 16 -10.23 -0.30 -9.12
CA LYS A 16 -10.82 0.50 -10.21
C LYS A 16 -10.00 1.73 -10.56
N SER A 17 -8.87 1.96 -9.88
CA SER A 17 -8.02 3.10 -10.17
C SER A 17 -7.29 2.91 -11.50
N ASN A 18 -7.17 4.00 -12.26
CA ASN A 18 -6.33 4.03 -13.46
C ASN A 18 -4.95 4.62 -13.21
N GLN A 19 -4.67 5.02 -11.98
CA GLN A 19 -3.33 5.42 -11.54
C GLN A 19 -2.64 4.24 -10.84
N PRO A 20 -1.30 4.25 -10.74
CA PRO A 20 -0.61 3.30 -9.86
C PRO A 20 -1.11 3.44 -8.43
N VAL A 21 -1.25 2.31 -7.74
CA VAL A 21 -1.72 2.29 -6.34
C VAL A 21 -0.72 1.52 -5.49
N LEU A 22 -0.30 2.13 -4.38
CA LEU A 22 0.58 1.50 -3.40
C LEU A 22 -0.19 1.36 -2.10
N VAL A 23 -0.25 0.13 -1.57
CA VAL A 23 -1.04 -0.19 -0.38
C VAL A 23 -0.14 -0.82 0.68
N ASP A 24 -0.07 -0.18 1.86
CA ASP A 24 0.67 -0.64 3.02
C ASP A 24 -0.27 -1.41 3.95
N PHE A 25 -0.04 -2.71 4.11
CA PHE A 25 -0.76 -3.56 5.06
C PHE A 25 0.01 -3.58 6.38
N TRP A 26 -0.65 -3.12 7.44
CA TRP A 26 0.01 -2.86 8.74
C TRP A 26 -0.90 -3.22 9.91
N ALA A 27 -0.34 -3.20 11.12
CA ALA A 27 -1.09 -3.31 12.36
C ALA A 27 -0.44 -2.47 13.45
N ALA A 28 -1.23 -2.01 14.41
CA ALA A 28 -0.75 -1.14 15.48
C ALA A 28 0.30 -1.82 16.37
N TRP A 29 0.22 -3.13 16.55
CA TRP A 29 1.14 -3.91 17.37
C TRP A 29 2.45 -4.26 16.66
N CYS A 30 2.57 -3.93 15.41
CA CYS A 30 3.71 -4.31 14.57
C CYS A 30 4.82 -3.26 14.65
N GLY A 31 5.94 -3.59 15.28
CA GLY A 31 7.09 -2.68 15.41
C GLY A 31 7.64 -2.22 14.06
N PRO A 32 8.00 -3.15 13.15
CA PRO A 32 8.53 -2.78 11.83
C PRO A 32 7.56 -1.92 11.00
N CYS A 33 6.26 -2.09 11.19
CA CYS A 33 5.26 -1.26 10.51
C CYS A 33 5.38 0.22 10.88
N ARG A 34 5.82 0.51 12.09
CA ARG A 34 6.02 1.89 12.55
C ARG A 34 7.18 2.57 11.85
N MET A 35 8.10 1.81 11.28
CA MET A 35 9.20 2.35 10.47
C MET A 35 8.72 2.67 9.07
N VAL A 36 7.85 1.83 8.52
CA VAL A 36 7.33 1.98 7.15
C VAL A 36 6.26 3.06 7.07
N GLY A 37 5.39 3.17 8.08
CA GLY A 37 4.27 4.10 8.07
C GLY A 37 4.63 5.54 7.68
N PRO A 38 5.60 6.17 8.36
CA PRO A 38 6.01 7.54 8.00
C PRO A 38 6.56 7.66 6.59
N ILE A 39 7.26 6.62 6.11
CA ILE A 39 7.79 6.58 4.75
C ILE A 39 6.64 6.57 3.75
N ILE A 40 5.62 5.78 4.02
CA ILE A 40 4.42 5.71 3.15
C ILE A 40 3.69 7.05 3.11
N ASP A 41 3.62 7.76 4.23
CA ASP A 41 3.04 9.09 4.27
C ASP A 41 3.83 10.08 3.42
N GLU A 42 5.15 10.02 3.44
CA GLU A 42 6.00 10.84 2.58
C GLU A 42 5.77 10.52 1.11
N ILE A 43 5.71 9.25 0.75
CA ILE A 43 5.42 8.79 -0.61
C ILE A 43 4.07 9.32 -1.07
N SER A 44 3.06 9.27 -0.20
CA SER A 44 1.73 9.80 -0.49
C SER A 44 1.79 11.28 -0.89
N ASN A 45 2.56 12.07 -0.15
CA ASN A 45 2.70 13.49 -0.43
C ASN A 45 3.47 13.74 -1.72
N ASP A 46 4.56 12.99 -1.94
CA ASP A 46 5.42 13.18 -3.12
C ASP A 46 4.73 12.79 -4.42
N TYR A 47 3.81 11.84 -4.36
CA TYR A 47 3.12 11.31 -5.55
C TYR A 47 1.67 11.76 -5.65
N ASP A 48 1.27 12.76 -4.88
CA ASP A 48 -0.08 13.32 -4.95
C ASP A 48 -0.42 13.72 -6.38
N GLY A 49 -1.56 13.23 -6.86
CA GLY A 49 -2.00 13.45 -8.24
C GLY A 49 -1.38 12.51 -9.27
N LYS A 50 -0.38 11.72 -8.89
CA LYS A 50 0.32 10.78 -9.82
C LYS A 50 0.07 9.32 -9.46
N ALA A 51 -0.10 9.03 -8.20
CA ALA A 51 -0.36 7.69 -7.70
C ALA A 51 -1.28 7.77 -6.48
N VAL A 52 -1.99 6.70 -6.24
CA VAL A 52 -2.82 6.56 -5.03
C VAL A 52 -1.98 5.81 -4.00
N VAL A 53 -1.87 6.33 -2.80
CA VAL A 53 -1.08 5.72 -1.72
C VAL A 53 -1.97 5.60 -0.48
N GLY A 54 -2.11 4.39 0.03
CA GLY A 54 -2.98 4.14 1.17
C GLY A 54 -2.47 3.06 2.09
N LYS A 55 -3.17 2.90 3.20
CA LYS A 55 -2.86 1.94 4.27
C LYS A 55 -4.10 1.13 4.62
N VAL A 56 -3.90 -0.16 4.89
CA VAL A 56 -4.94 -1.07 5.37
C VAL A 56 -4.53 -1.61 6.73
N ASP A 57 -5.34 -1.35 7.75
CA ASP A 57 -5.17 -1.94 9.09
C ASP A 57 -5.76 -3.35 9.06
N ILE A 58 -4.90 -4.38 9.15
CA ILE A 58 -5.34 -5.77 9.00
C ILE A 58 -6.14 -6.29 10.20
N ASP A 59 -6.07 -5.62 11.34
CA ASP A 59 -6.88 -6.04 12.50
C ASP A 59 -8.36 -5.77 12.26
N SER A 60 -8.66 -4.69 11.56
CA SER A 60 -10.04 -4.29 11.25
C SER A 60 -10.49 -4.70 9.86
N ASN A 61 -9.56 -4.96 8.94
CA ASN A 61 -9.85 -5.17 7.53
C ASN A 61 -9.03 -6.34 7.01
N GLN A 62 -9.62 -7.52 6.97
CA GLN A 62 -8.91 -8.77 6.67
C GLN A 62 -9.16 -9.29 5.26
N GLN A 63 -10.17 -8.79 4.58
CA GLN A 63 -10.62 -9.34 3.31
C GLN A 63 -9.52 -9.39 2.24
N TYR A 64 -8.87 -8.28 2.00
CA TYR A 64 -7.90 -8.18 0.90
C TYR A 64 -6.51 -8.66 1.28
N ALA A 65 -6.14 -8.60 2.56
CA ALA A 65 -4.94 -9.29 3.04
C ALA A 65 -5.05 -10.79 2.76
N ALA A 66 -6.20 -11.38 3.04
CA ALA A 66 -6.45 -12.80 2.75
C ALA A 66 -6.45 -13.05 1.23
N GLN A 67 -7.15 -12.22 0.47
CA GLN A 67 -7.26 -12.40 -0.98
C GLN A 67 -5.91 -12.38 -1.68
N PHE A 68 -5.02 -11.48 -1.28
CA PHE A 68 -3.72 -11.31 -1.91
C PHE A 68 -2.59 -12.03 -1.18
N GLY A 69 -2.91 -12.89 -0.22
CA GLY A 69 -1.94 -13.74 0.45
C GLY A 69 -0.95 -12.98 1.32
N VAL A 70 -1.37 -11.89 1.95
CA VAL A 70 -0.53 -11.13 2.89
C VAL A 70 -0.46 -11.90 4.20
N ARG A 71 0.71 -12.45 4.51
CA ARG A 71 0.93 -13.27 5.72
C ARG A 71 1.84 -12.60 6.72
N ASN A 72 2.70 -11.71 6.25
CA ASN A 72 3.65 -10.99 7.09
C ASN A 72 3.41 -9.50 6.93
N ILE A 73 3.63 -8.73 7.98
CA ILE A 73 3.51 -7.28 7.92
C ILE A 73 4.80 -6.64 8.43
N PRO A 74 5.19 -5.48 7.89
CA PRO A 74 4.51 -4.78 6.83
C PRO A 74 4.65 -5.50 5.48
N THR A 75 3.62 -5.45 4.67
CA THR A 75 3.68 -5.84 3.28
C THR A 75 3.11 -4.69 2.46
N VAL A 76 3.85 -4.27 1.44
CA VAL A 76 3.38 -3.23 0.53
C VAL A 76 3.10 -3.87 -0.81
N LEU A 77 1.86 -3.72 -1.27
CA LEU A 77 1.43 -4.19 -2.58
C LEU A 77 1.28 -3.02 -3.52
N VAL A 78 1.67 -3.23 -4.78
CA VAL A 78 1.55 -2.21 -5.83
C VAL A 78 0.64 -2.75 -6.92
N PHE A 79 -0.34 -1.92 -7.30
CA PHE A 79 -1.35 -2.27 -8.30
C PHE A 79 -1.29 -1.30 -9.47
N LYS A 80 -1.64 -1.80 -10.65
CA LYS A 80 -1.84 -0.97 -11.84
C LYS A 80 -2.98 -1.57 -12.65
N ASP A 81 -3.97 -0.74 -12.98
CA ASP A 81 -5.14 -1.14 -13.76
C ASP A 81 -5.86 -2.36 -13.14
N GLY A 82 -5.96 -2.39 -11.82
CA GLY A 82 -6.65 -3.44 -11.08
C GLY A 82 -5.84 -4.71 -10.87
N GLU A 83 -4.58 -4.75 -11.29
CA GLU A 83 -3.73 -5.93 -11.18
C GLU A 83 -2.58 -5.71 -10.20
N LEU A 84 -2.29 -6.73 -9.40
CA LEU A 84 -1.14 -6.74 -8.50
C LEU A 84 0.13 -6.90 -9.35
N VAL A 85 1.02 -5.89 -9.32
CA VAL A 85 2.22 -5.87 -10.15
C VAL A 85 3.52 -5.95 -9.34
N ASP A 86 3.49 -5.68 -8.05
CA ASP A 86 4.68 -5.77 -7.20
C ASP A 86 4.27 -6.06 -5.76
N ARG A 87 5.17 -6.73 -5.03
CA ARG A 87 4.99 -7.10 -3.63
C ARG A 87 6.30 -6.90 -2.89
N LYS A 88 6.29 -6.10 -1.84
CA LYS A 88 7.46 -5.88 -0.99
C LYS A 88 7.14 -6.31 0.42
N VAL A 89 7.76 -7.39 0.87
CA VAL A 89 7.54 -7.96 2.20
C VAL A 89 8.62 -7.44 3.14
N GLY A 90 8.20 -6.96 4.30
CA GLY A 90 9.11 -6.39 5.29
C GLY A 90 9.43 -4.93 5.01
N VAL A 91 10.40 -4.39 5.76
CA VAL A 91 10.80 -2.99 5.64
C VAL A 91 11.64 -2.79 4.39
N SER A 92 11.28 -1.81 3.58
CA SER A 92 12.06 -1.38 2.42
C SER A 92 12.36 0.12 2.55
N SER A 93 13.27 0.61 1.73
CA SER A 93 13.61 2.03 1.75
C SER A 93 12.56 2.86 1.02
N LYS A 94 12.52 4.15 1.31
CA LYS A 94 11.67 5.09 0.57
C LYS A 94 11.93 4.98 -0.93
N ASN A 95 13.21 4.86 -1.31
CA ASN A 95 13.61 4.77 -2.71
C ASN A 95 13.04 3.51 -3.38
N ASP A 96 13.00 2.38 -2.67
CA ASP A 96 12.43 1.15 -3.20
C ASP A 96 10.95 1.33 -3.53
N TYR A 97 10.19 1.97 -2.65
CA TYR A 97 8.78 2.23 -2.88
C TYR A 97 8.57 3.22 -4.02
N ALA A 98 9.38 4.28 -4.05
CA ALA A 98 9.32 5.28 -5.12
C ALA A 98 9.61 4.66 -6.49
N GLU A 99 10.63 3.81 -6.60
CA GLU A 99 10.95 3.13 -7.84
C GLU A 99 9.81 2.24 -8.33
N ALA A 100 9.14 1.56 -7.42
CA ALA A 100 8.01 0.70 -7.77
C ALA A 100 6.87 1.49 -8.42
N ILE A 101 6.64 2.72 -7.96
CA ILE A 101 5.65 3.61 -8.56
C ILE A 101 6.15 4.21 -9.88
N ASP A 102 7.41 4.66 -9.89
CA ASP A 102 8.00 5.35 -11.06
C ASP A 102 7.97 4.47 -12.31
N LYS A 103 8.10 3.17 -12.16
CA LYS A 103 8.03 2.22 -13.28
C LYS A 103 6.67 2.20 -13.95
N LEU A 104 5.63 2.68 -13.28
CA LEU A 104 4.25 2.59 -13.72
C LEU A 104 3.67 3.91 -14.20
N ILE A 105 4.43 4.99 -14.07
CA ILE A 105 4.00 6.32 -14.50
C ILE A 105 4.37 6.58 -15.96
#